data_5053ba3611d870e02dfe48639646b2ed
#
_entry.id   5053ba3611d870e02dfe48639646b2ed
#
_cell.length_a   1.000
_cell.length_b   1.000
_cell.length_c   1.000
_cell.angle_alpha   90.00
_cell.angle_beta   90.00
_cell.angle_gamma   90.00
#
_symmetry.space_group_name_H-M   'P 1'
#
loop_
_entity.id
_entity.type
_entity.pdbx_description
1 polymer ?
#
loop_
_entity_poly.entity_id
_entity_poly.type
_entity_poly.pdbx_seq_one_letter_code
_entity_poly.pdbx_strand_id
1 'polypeptide(L)'
;MKLVSLIALLLLSSIYCKSKEEWKSRAIYQVLTDRFARTSDTGGCNLSQYCGGNYQGLIRKLDYIKGMGFDAIWISPIIENTEGSYHGYHFTNLYNLNYHFGSEDDFKALVNACHNNDIWVMVDVVANHAGPWN
;
A
#
# COMPACT_ATOMS: atom_id res chain seq x y z
N MET A 1 10.27 26.37 35.91
CA MET A 1 11.18 25.50 35.15
C MET A 1 10.78 24.02 35.08
N LYS A 2 9.64 23.58 35.62
CA LYS A 2 9.23 22.15 35.57
C LYS A 2 8.20 21.79 34.46
N LEU A 3 7.63 22.79 33.79
CA LEU A 3 6.60 22.56 32.77
C LEU A 3 7.20 22.29 31.37
N VAL A 4 8.39 22.77 31.08
CA VAL A 4 9.06 22.61 29.78
C VAL A 4 9.64 21.19 29.60
N SER A 5 10.02 20.53 30.70
CA SER A 5 10.54 19.15 30.65
C SER A 5 9.46 18.09 30.35
N LEU A 6 8.18 18.37 30.66
CA LEU A 6 7.09 17.41 30.41
C LEU A 6 6.60 17.42 28.98
N ILE A 7 6.73 18.57 28.30
CA ILE A 7 6.32 18.72 26.87
C ILE A 7 7.36 18.09 25.92
N ALA A 8 8.63 18.08 26.29
CA ALA A 8 9.67 17.42 25.49
C ALA A 8 9.58 15.89 25.50
N LEU A 9 8.93 15.30 26.50
CA LEU A 9 8.79 13.83 26.60
C LEU A 9 7.60 13.30 25.79
N LEU A 10 6.67 14.15 25.35
CA LEU A 10 5.48 13.78 24.57
C LEU A 10 5.69 13.88 23.06
N LEU A 11 6.85 14.35 22.58
CA LEU A 11 7.15 14.50 21.16
C LEU A 11 8.07 13.40 20.61
N LEU A 12 8.45 12.42 21.41
CA LEU A 12 9.04 11.17 20.93
C LEU A 12 7.92 10.19 20.56
N SER A 13 7.08 10.54 19.60
CA SER A 13 6.41 9.51 18.82
C SER A 13 7.50 8.79 18.02
N SER A 14 8.11 7.80 18.67
CA SER A 14 9.01 6.88 18.01
C SER A 14 8.23 6.30 16.81
N ILE A 15 8.69 6.59 15.60
CA ILE A 15 8.27 5.88 14.40
C ILE A 15 8.81 4.46 14.60
N TYR A 16 8.00 3.60 15.19
CA TYR A 16 8.34 2.18 15.37
C TYR A 16 8.09 1.48 14.03
N CYS A 17 9.12 1.43 13.19
CA CYS A 17 9.17 0.40 12.17
C CYS A 17 9.25 -0.97 12.85
N LYS A 18 8.45 -1.91 12.39
CA LYS A 18 8.50 -3.28 12.85
C LYS A 18 9.82 -3.94 12.46
N SER A 19 10.40 -4.66 13.39
CA SER A 19 11.66 -5.36 13.18
C SER A 19 11.51 -6.55 12.23
N LYS A 20 12.60 -6.97 11.61
CA LYS A 20 12.66 -8.18 10.79
C LYS A 20 12.12 -9.42 11.54
N GLU A 21 12.41 -9.54 12.83
CA GLU A 21 11.98 -10.69 13.62
C GLU A 21 10.46 -10.68 13.86
N GLU A 22 9.86 -9.50 14.07
CA GLU A 22 8.40 -9.38 14.18
C GLU A 22 7.69 -9.75 12.86
N TRP A 23 8.28 -9.41 11.69
CA TRP A 23 7.72 -9.76 10.38
C TRP A 23 7.69 -11.27 10.12
N LYS A 24 8.62 -12.06 10.70
CA LYS A 24 8.66 -13.52 10.53
C LYS A 24 7.43 -14.25 11.07
N SER A 25 6.70 -13.63 11.99
CA SER A 25 5.49 -14.20 12.58
C SER A 25 4.22 -13.88 11.77
N ARG A 26 4.30 -13.08 10.70
CA ARG A 26 3.15 -12.63 9.93
C ARG A 26 2.86 -13.53 8.73
N ALA A 27 1.58 -13.81 8.53
CA ALA A 27 1.07 -14.42 7.30
C ALA A 27 0.79 -13.31 6.29
N ILE A 28 1.56 -13.25 5.20
CA ILE A 28 1.55 -12.14 4.25
C ILE A 28 0.70 -12.50 3.03
N TYR A 29 -0.32 -11.71 2.73
CA TYR A 29 -1.11 -11.78 1.51
C TYR A 29 -0.51 -10.85 0.45
N GLN A 30 0.15 -11.42 -0.55
CA GLN A 30 0.63 -10.63 -1.69
C GLN A 30 -0.53 -10.30 -2.63
N VAL A 31 -0.66 -9.03 -2.98
CA VAL A 31 -1.75 -8.54 -3.81
C VAL A 31 -1.25 -7.65 -4.94
N LEU A 32 -1.66 -7.95 -6.16
CA LEU A 32 -1.51 -7.06 -7.29
C LEU A 32 -2.63 -6.03 -7.25
N THR A 33 -2.32 -4.81 -6.81
CA THR A 33 -3.29 -3.75 -6.48
C THR A 33 -4.33 -3.55 -7.57
N ASP A 34 -3.87 -3.40 -8.84
CA ASP A 34 -4.76 -3.20 -9.99
C ASP A 34 -5.77 -4.33 -10.23
N ARG A 35 -5.43 -5.56 -9.83
CA ARG A 35 -6.19 -6.77 -10.17
C ARG A 35 -7.08 -7.28 -9.06
N PHE A 36 -6.91 -6.77 -7.84
CA PHE A 36 -7.55 -7.37 -6.68
C PHE A 36 -8.99 -6.90 -6.47
N ALA A 37 -9.20 -5.60 -6.30
CA ALA A 37 -10.53 -5.06 -6.06
C ALA A 37 -10.65 -3.60 -6.50
N ARG A 38 -11.81 -3.27 -7.08
CA ARG A 38 -12.22 -1.90 -7.44
C ARG A 38 -13.05 -1.28 -6.32
N THR A 39 -13.23 0.04 -6.38
CA THR A 39 -14.19 0.74 -5.51
C THR A 39 -15.62 0.22 -5.72
N SER A 40 -15.98 -0.15 -6.97
CA SER A 40 -17.25 -0.79 -7.32
C SER A 40 -17.01 -2.01 -8.20
N ASP A 41 -17.81 -3.06 -8.02
CA ASP A 41 -17.68 -4.33 -8.77
C ASP A 41 -18.35 -4.27 -10.15
N THR A 42 -18.10 -3.22 -10.93
CA THR A 42 -18.72 -3.01 -12.26
C THR A 42 -17.74 -3.19 -13.39
N GLY A 43 -18.17 -3.90 -14.42
CA GLY A 43 -17.49 -3.98 -15.72
C GLY A 43 -16.43 -5.07 -15.85
N GLY A 44 -16.16 -5.44 -17.11
CA GLY A 44 -15.05 -6.30 -17.50
C GLY A 44 -13.70 -5.59 -17.39
N CYS A 45 -12.62 -6.34 -17.67
CA CYS A 45 -11.26 -5.80 -17.70
C CYS A 45 -10.51 -6.35 -18.90
N ASN A 46 -9.82 -5.47 -19.62
CA ASN A 46 -8.80 -5.86 -20.57
C ASN A 46 -7.50 -6.13 -19.80
N LEU A 47 -7.08 -7.37 -19.74
CA LEU A 47 -5.92 -7.79 -18.93
C LEU A 47 -4.58 -7.20 -19.39
N SER A 48 -4.51 -6.63 -20.60
CA SER A 48 -3.32 -5.91 -21.09
C SER A 48 -3.26 -4.43 -20.64
N GLN A 49 -4.30 -3.96 -19.95
CA GLN A 49 -4.44 -2.57 -19.48
C GLN A 49 -4.69 -2.53 -17.98
N TYR A 50 -4.77 -1.34 -17.39
CA TYR A 50 -5.26 -1.18 -16.03
C TYR A 50 -6.69 -1.69 -15.89
N CYS A 51 -6.95 -2.47 -14.86
CA CYS A 51 -8.26 -3.05 -14.53
C CYS A 51 -9.02 -2.25 -13.47
N GLY A 52 -8.40 -1.24 -12.89
CA GLY A 52 -9.01 -0.30 -11.96
C GLY A 52 -9.07 -0.78 -10.50
N GLY A 53 -8.34 -1.81 -10.14
CA GLY A 53 -8.09 -2.13 -8.73
C GLY A 53 -7.34 -0.97 -8.07
N ASN A 54 -7.73 -0.62 -6.85
CA ASN A 54 -7.26 0.59 -6.18
C ASN A 54 -7.28 0.47 -4.66
N TYR A 55 -6.77 1.50 -3.96
CA TYR A 55 -6.68 1.51 -2.49
C TYR A 55 -8.04 1.38 -1.82
N GLN A 56 -9.09 2.04 -2.33
CA GLN A 56 -10.44 1.94 -1.80
C GLN A 56 -11.03 0.53 -1.98
N GLY A 57 -10.74 -0.12 -3.09
CA GLY A 57 -11.08 -1.53 -3.33
C GLY A 57 -10.40 -2.47 -2.33
N LEU A 58 -9.12 -2.23 -2.02
CA LEU A 58 -8.38 -2.97 -1.00
C LEU A 58 -9.01 -2.80 0.38
N ILE A 59 -9.32 -1.53 0.78
CA ILE A 59 -9.99 -1.24 2.06
C ILE A 59 -11.29 -2.05 2.17
N ARG A 60 -12.10 -2.06 1.11
CA ARG A 60 -13.39 -2.77 1.08
C ARG A 60 -13.25 -4.29 1.23
N LYS A 61 -12.08 -4.85 0.94
CA LYS A 61 -11.82 -6.29 0.98
C LYS A 61 -10.88 -6.74 2.11
N LEU A 62 -10.57 -5.87 3.07
CA LEU A 62 -9.69 -6.24 4.20
C LEU A 62 -10.29 -7.38 5.04
N ASP A 63 -11.62 -7.40 5.24
CA ASP A 63 -12.28 -8.47 5.98
C ASP A 63 -12.12 -9.84 5.29
N TYR A 64 -12.13 -9.86 3.95
CA TYR A 64 -11.85 -11.08 3.19
C TYR A 64 -10.43 -11.58 3.43
N ILE A 65 -9.43 -10.69 3.38
CA ILE A 65 -8.02 -11.03 3.63
C ILE A 65 -7.84 -11.54 5.07
N LYS A 66 -8.37 -10.80 6.03
CA LYS A 66 -8.32 -11.15 7.46
C LYS A 66 -9.05 -12.45 7.75
N GLY A 67 -10.21 -12.67 7.12
CA GLY A 67 -11.01 -13.88 7.28
C GLY A 67 -10.32 -15.16 6.79
N MET A 68 -9.33 -15.03 5.90
CA MET A 68 -8.46 -16.14 5.49
C MET A 68 -7.28 -16.39 6.44
N GLY A 69 -7.11 -15.57 7.49
CA GLY A 69 -6.03 -15.71 8.48
C GLY A 69 -4.76 -14.94 8.14
N PHE A 70 -4.78 -14.05 7.14
CA PHE A 70 -3.66 -13.16 6.86
C PHE A 70 -3.70 -11.92 7.77
N ASP A 71 -2.54 -11.51 8.24
CA ASP A 71 -2.34 -10.37 9.14
C ASP A 71 -1.30 -9.36 8.61
N ALA A 72 -0.91 -9.51 7.37
CA ALA A 72 -0.14 -8.53 6.62
C ALA A 72 -0.55 -8.56 5.13
N ILE A 73 -0.41 -7.43 4.45
CA ILE A 73 -0.53 -7.32 2.99
C ILE A 73 0.80 -6.87 2.38
N TRP A 74 1.12 -7.40 1.21
CA TRP A 74 2.22 -6.95 0.37
C TRP A 74 1.63 -6.44 -0.94
N ILE A 75 1.59 -5.11 -1.11
CA ILE A 75 0.99 -4.44 -2.26
C ILE A 75 2.02 -4.12 -3.34
N SER A 76 1.56 -4.03 -4.59
CA SER A 76 2.36 -3.59 -5.74
C SER A 76 3.05 -2.25 -5.46
N PRO A 77 4.16 -1.93 -6.18
CA PRO A 77 4.79 -0.63 -6.08
C PRO A 77 3.79 0.52 -6.27
N ILE A 78 3.88 1.51 -5.40
CA ILE A 78 2.89 2.59 -5.28
C ILE A 78 3.20 3.83 -6.10
N ILE A 79 4.40 3.89 -6.69
CA ILE A 79 4.91 5.08 -7.40
C ILE A 79 4.43 5.13 -8.85
N GLU A 80 4.51 6.32 -9.45
CA GLU A 80 4.13 6.58 -10.84
C GLU A 80 4.85 5.65 -11.81
N ASN A 81 4.12 5.12 -12.77
CA ASN A 81 4.59 4.14 -13.75
C ASN A 81 4.31 4.58 -15.18
N THR A 82 5.05 4.01 -16.13
CA THR A 82 4.74 4.09 -17.55
C THR A 82 3.28 3.68 -17.79
N GLU A 83 2.60 4.39 -18.70
CA GLU A 83 1.21 4.11 -19.07
C GLU A 83 1.02 2.64 -19.47
N GLY A 84 -0.05 2.02 -18.98
CA GLY A 84 -0.34 0.60 -19.17
C GLY A 84 0.42 -0.36 -18.22
N SER A 85 1.41 0.10 -17.47
CA SER A 85 2.19 -0.75 -16.55
C SER A 85 1.47 -0.97 -15.20
N TYR A 86 0.35 -1.66 -15.26
CA TYR A 86 -0.54 -1.95 -14.13
C TYR A 86 0.13 -2.69 -12.96
N HIS A 87 1.26 -3.35 -13.21
CA HIS A 87 2.00 -4.14 -12.21
C HIS A 87 2.90 -3.30 -11.30
N GLY A 88 3.22 -2.03 -11.66
CA GLY A 88 4.03 -1.13 -10.86
C GLY A 88 5.56 -1.25 -11.04
N TYR A 89 6.04 -2.10 -11.96
CA TYR A 89 7.49 -2.36 -12.10
C TYR A 89 8.20 -1.52 -13.18
N HIS A 90 7.52 -0.55 -13.78
CA HIS A 90 8.11 0.38 -14.75
C HIS A 90 7.96 1.81 -14.28
N PHE A 91 8.55 2.15 -13.14
CA PHE A 91 8.41 3.48 -12.57
C PHE A 91 9.04 4.56 -13.45
N THR A 92 8.40 5.71 -13.48
CA THR A 92 8.86 6.91 -14.20
C THR A 92 9.19 8.06 -13.26
N ASN A 93 8.57 8.08 -12.08
CA ASN A 93 8.80 9.12 -11.08
C ASN A 93 8.72 8.52 -9.66
N LEU A 94 9.82 8.67 -8.90
CA LEU A 94 9.93 8.17 -7.52
C LEU A 94 9.18 9.03 -6.49
N TYR A 95 8.78 10.25 -6.85
CA TYR A 95 8.19 11.22 -5.92
C TYR A 95 6.67 11.33 -6.05
N ASN A 96 6.09 10.76 -7.09
CA ASN A 96 4.65 10.75 -7.32
C ASN A 96 4.07 9.36 -7.09
N LEU A 97 2.84 9.32 -6.57
CA LEU A 97 2.06 8.08 -6.51
C LEU A 97 1.44 7.75 -7.88
N ASN A 98 1.21 6.47 -8.11
CA ASN A 98 0.47 5.99 -9.27
C ASN A 98 -1.01 6.36 -9.10
N TYR A 99 -1.47 7.35 -9.86
CA TYR A 99 -2.83 7.88 -9.79
C TYR A 99 -3.93 6.85 -10.10
N HIS A 100 -3.59 5.75 -10.80
CA HIS A 100 -4.51 4.66 -11.07
C HIS A 100 -4.96 3.93 -9.80
N PHE A 101 -4.13 3.96 -8.75
CA PHE A 101 -4.45 3.30 -7.48
C PHE A 101 -5.16 4.22 -6.49
N GLY A 102 -5.20 5.52 -6.75
CA GLY A 102 -5.84 6.53 -5.91
C GLY A 102 -4.89 7.66 -5.53
N SER A 103 -5.40 8.58 -4.72
CA SER A 103 -4.68 9.72 -4.18
C SER A 103 -3.76 9.34 -3.01
N GLU A 104 -2.94 10.28 -2.57
CA GLU A 104 -2.14 10.14 -1.34
C GLU A 104 -3.04 9.93 -0.11
N ASP A 105 -4.18 10.61 -0.05
CA ASP A 105 -5.14 10.45 1.04
C ASP A 105 -5.80 9.07 1.01
N ASP A 106 -6.07 8.50 -0.18
CA ASP A 106 -6.57 7.13 -0.31
C ASP A 106 -5.52 6.11 0.17
N PHE A 107 -4.23 6.35 -0.13
CA PHE A 107 -3.16 5.49 0.37
C PHE A 107 -3.03 5.56 1.89
N LYS A 108 -3.07 6.77 2.47
CA LYS A 108 -3.09 6.95 3.93
C LYS A 108 -4.30 6.27 4.57
N ALA A 109 -5.47 6.38 3.92
CA ALA A 109 -6.69 5.72 4.39
C ALA A 109 -6.54 4.19 4.38
N LEU A 110 -5.92 3.60 3.33
CA LEU A 110 -5.62 2.17 3.28
C LEU A 110 -4.71 1.74 4.46
N VAL A 111 -3.61 2.46 4.68
CA VAL A 111 -2.67 2.15 5.78
C VAL A 111 -3.38 2.21 7.13
N ASN A 112 -4.17 3.26 7.37
CA ASN A 112 -4.95 3.40 8.60
C ASN A 112 -5.98 2.28 8.76
N ALA A 113 -6.69 1.92 7.70
CA ALA A 113 -7.66 0.82 7.72
C ALA A 113 -6.99 -0.53 8.03
N CYS A 114 -5.81 -0.78 7.44
CA CYS A 114 -5.01 -1.96 7.75
C CYS A 114 -4.62 -2.00 9.22
N HIS A 115 -4.05 -0.92 9.75
CA HIS A 115 -3.62 -0.83 11.14
C HIS A 115 -4.77 -1.00 12.12
N ASN A 116 -5.93 -0.42 11.84
CA ASN A 116 -7.15 -0.58 12.66
C ASN A 116 -7.66 -2.04 12.68
N ASN A 117 -7.26 -2.85 11.72
CA ASN A 117 -7.56 -4.28 11.62
C ASN A 117 -6.42 -5.19 12.09
N ASP A 118 -5.33 -4.64 12.66
CA ASP A 118 -4.07 -5.34 12.98
C ASP A 118 -3.48 -6.05 11.76
N ILE A 119 -3.60 -5.43 10.59
CA ILE A 119 -2.97 -5.87 9.34
C ILE A 119 -1.78 -4.95 9.06
N TRP A 120 -0.61 -5.53 8.86
CA TRP A 120 0.59 -4.78 8.52
C TRP A 120 0.67 -4.54 7.01
N VAL A 121 1.31 -3.45 6.61
CA VAL A 121 1.45 -3.09 5.19
C VAL A 121 2.90 -3.17 4.78
N MET A 122 3.19 -3.98 3.77
CA MET A 122 4.47 -4.05 3.07
C MET A 122 4.28 -3.48 1.67
N VAL A 123 5.11 -2.48 1.33
CA VAL A 123 5.12 -1.87 -0.01
C VAL A 123 6.24 -2.49 -0.82
N ASP A 124 5.91 -2.96 -2.02
CA ASP A 124 6.90 -3.41 -2.99
C ASP A 124 7.71 -2.23 -3.53
N VAL A 125 9.00 -2.42 -3.74
CA VAL A 125 9.89 -1.40 -4.28
C VAL A 125 10.83 -1.98 -5.33
N VAL A 126 11.06 -1.22 -6.40
CA VAL A 126 12.01 -1.58 -7.47
C VAL A 126 13.25 -0.68 -7.33
N ALA A 127 14.39 -1.31 -7.02
CA ALA A 127 15.64 -0.58 -6.80
C ALA A 127 16.65 -0.72 -7.95
N ASN A 128 16.44 -1.64 -8.89
CA ASN A 128 17.46 -2.03 -9.89
C ASN A 128 17.19 -1.54 -11.31
N HIS A 129 15.98 -1.09 -11.64
CA HIS A 129 15.65 -0.55 -12.96
C HIS A 129 14.51 0.47 -12.89
N ALA A 130 14.38 1.28 -13.92
CA ALA A 130 13.25 2.16 -14.16
C ALA A 130 12.45 1.68 -15.39
N GLY A 131 11.30 2.27 -15.62
CA GLY A 131 10.53 2.09 -16.86
C GLY A 131 11.25 2.72 -18.05
N PRO A 132 10.81 2.41 -19.27
CA PRO A 132 11.29 3.11 -20.45
C PRO A 132 10.92 4.59 -20.35
N TRP A 133 11.90 5.46 -20.57
CA TRP A 133 11.69 6.90 -20.71
C TRP A 133 11.25 7.17 -22.16
N ASN A 134 10.05 7.68 -22.33
CA ASN A 134 9.55 8.16 -23.64
C ASN A 134 9.92 9.63 -23.83
#